data_95068140db9949e75bd33c9c03cbef27
#
_entry.id   95068140db9949e75bd33c9c03cbef27
#
_cell.length_a   1.000
_cell.length_b   1.000
_cell.length_c   1.000
_cell.angle_alpha   90.00
_cell.angle_beta   90.00
_cell.angle_gamma   90.00
#
_symmetry.space_group_name_H-M   'P 1'
#
loop_
_entity.id
_entity.type
_entity.pdbx_description
1 polymer ?
#
loop_
_entity_poly.entity_id
_entity_poly.type
_entity_poly.pdbx_seq_one_letter_code
_entity_poly.pdbx_strand_id
1 'polypeptide(L)'
;MYKRILFPTDGSEITAKAVQTALGMAKLTGAELNVLAVKEPFPYSAISEMQPVPPQEFFDAQERVASARVTAVTDAASAAGVRAVGHTVEALHPWEAILDHARTQDCDLIVMASHGRRGMSALLLGSETQKVLTHSTLPVLVVRV
;
A
#
# COMPACT_ATOMS: atom_id res chain seq x y z
N MET A 1 20.20 0.32 10.14
CA MET A 1 20.09 1.20 8.97
C MET A 1 18.67 1.66 8.80
N TYR A 2 17.76 0.84 8.24
CA TYR A 2 16.35 1.22 8.15
C TYR A 2 15.62 0.85 9.45
N LYS A 3 14.73 1.73 9.91
CA LYS A 3 13.98 1.53 11.15
C LYS A 3 12.47 1.32 10.91
N ARG A 4 11.92 1.93 9.86
CA ARG A 4 10.51 1.80 9.50
C ARG A 4 10.38 1.73 8.00
N ILE A 5 9.84 0.62 7.53
CA ILE A 5 9.66 0.34 6.11
C ILE A 5 8.17 0.45 5.79
N LEU A 6 7.82 1.27 4.82
CA LEU A 6 6.45 1.32 4.32
C LEU A 6 6.26 0.31 3.19
N PHE A 7 5.22 -0.49 3.30
CA PHE A 7 4.83 -1.45 2.28
C PHE A 7 3.37 -1.23 1.88
N PRO A 8 3.10 -0.56 0.75
CA PRO A 8 1.74 -0.44 0.23
C PRO A 8 1.30 -1.74 -0.42
N THR A 9 0.06 -2.15 -0.15
CA THR A 9 -0.53 -3.35 -0.74
C THR A 9 -1.88 -3.04 -1.35
N ASP A 10 -2.16 -3.61 -2.52
CA ASP A 10 -3.48 -3.57 -3.15
C ASP A 10 -4.15 -4.95 -3.15
N GLY A 11 -3.54 -5.93 -2.49
CA GLY A 11 -4.06 -7.28 -2.38
C GLY A 11 -3.89 -8.13 -3.63
N SER A 12 -3.21 -7.64 -4.67
CA SER A 12 -2.97 -8.40 -5.88
C SER A 12 -1.90 -9.48 -5.67
N GLU A 13 -1.83 -10.45 -6.59
CA GLU A 13 -0.78 -11.48 -6.56
C GLU A 13 0.62 -10.89 -6.70
N ILE A 14 0.73 -9.82 -7.47
CA ILE A 14 2.01 -9.11 -7.67
C ILE A 14 2.50 -8.54 -6.37
N THR A 15 1.61 -7.87 -5.63
CA THR A 15 1.94 -7.33 -4.31
C THR A 15 2.27 -8.44 -3.32
N ALA A 16 1.53 -9.56 -3.38
CA ALA A 16 1.81 -10.72 -2.50
C ALA A 16 3.23 -11.26 -2.70
N LYS A 17 3.73 -11.26 -3.93
CA LYS A 17 5.12 -11.68 -4.20
C LYS A 17 6.13 -10.72 -3.59
N ALA A 18 5.82 -9.41 -3.58
CA ALA A 18 6.67 -8.40 -3.00
C ALA A 18 6.74 -8.48 -1.47
N VAL A 19 5.76 -9.09 -0.82
CA VAL A 19 5.73 -9.26 0.64
C VAL A 19 6.99 -9.95 1.14
N GLN A 20 7.46 -10.98 0.46
CA GLN A 20 8.65 -11.72 0.89
C GLN A 20 9.89 -10.84 0.93
N THR A 21 10.05 -9.96 -0.06
CA THR A 21 11.17 -9.01 -0.07
C THR A 21 11.04 -8.00 1.07
N ALA A 22 9.83 -7.48 1.29
CA ALA A 22 9.59 -6.53 2.38
C ALA A 22 9.90 -7.17 3.75
N LEU A 23 9.45 -8.40 3.97
CA LEU A 23 9.71 -9.12 5.21
C LEU A 23 11.20 -9.40 5.38
N GLY A 24 11.88 -9.80 4.29
CA GLY A 24 13.32 -10.03 4.31
C GLY A 24 14.11 -8.77 4.67
N MET A 25 13.74 -7.65 4.10
CA MET A 25 14.36 -6.35 4.42
C MET A 25 14.11 -5.95 5.86
N ALA A 26 12.89 -6.13 6.35
CA ALA A 26 12.57 -5.84 7.75
C ALA A 26 13.35 -6.71 8.71
N LYS A 27 13.49 -8.00 8.44
CA LYS A 27 14.29 -8.91 9.26
C LYS A 27 15.78 -8.53 9.25
N LEU A 28 16.30 -8.26 8.08
CA LEU A 28 17.72 -7.93 7.91
C LEU A 28 18.09 -6.65 8.66
N THR A 29 17.23 -5.66 8.66
CA THR A 29 17.50 -4.35 9.24
C THR A 29 16.96 -4.18 10.66
N GLY A 30 16.10 -5.09 11.13
CA GLY A 30 15.40 -4.95 12.39
C GLY A 30 14.27 -3.92 12.35
N ALA A 31 13.85 -3.51 11.16
CA ALA A 31 12.84 -2.49 10.97
C ALA A 31 11.42 -2.98 11.29
N GLU A 32 10.56 -2.05 11.71
CA GLU A 32 9.13 -2.27 11.77
C GLU A 32 8.54 -2.11 10.38
N LEU A 33 7.61 -2.98 10.02
CA LEU A 33 6.91 -2.91 8.73
C LEU A 33 5.60 -2.16 8.90
N ASN A 34 5.44 -1.06 8.18
CA ASN A 34 4.20 -0.30 8.10
C ASN A 34 3.46 -0.70 6.83
N VAL A 35 2.31 -1.34 6.99
CA VAL A 35 1.52 -1.85 5.87
C VAL A 35 0.37 -0.89 5.59
N LEU A 36 0.23 -0.47 4.36
CA LEU A 36 -0.78 0.51 3.97
C LEU A 36 -1.65 -0.02 2.83
N ALA A 37 -2.96 0.06 2.99
CA ALA A 37 -3.91 -0.13 1.90
C ALA A 37 -4.68 1.17 1.67
N VAL A 38 -4.77 1.58 0.41
CA VAL A 38 -5.48 2.81 0.03
C VAL A 38 -6.86 2.43 -0.48
N LYS A 39 -7.89 3.04 0.12
CA LYS A 39 -9.29 2.86 -0.29
C LYS A 39 -9.64 3.88 -1.35
N GLU A 40 -10.42 3.46 -2.33
CA GLU A 40 -10.95 4.37 -3.34
C GLU A 40 -12.08 5.23 -2.74
N PRO A 41 -12.14 6.53 -3.08
CA PRO A 41 -13.24 7.36 -2.64
C PRO A 41 -14.53 7.00 -3.36
N PHE A 42 -15.66 7.41 -2.77
CA PHE A 42 -16.97 7.19 -3.38
C PHE A 42 -17.05 7.94 -4.72
N PRO A 43 -17.57 7.29 -5.80
CA PRO A 43 -17.61 7.92 -7.13
C PRO A 43 -18.78 8.91 -7.25
N TYR A 44 -18.65 10.08 -6.65
CA TYR A 44 -19.69 11.11 -6.61
C TYR A 44 -20.19 11.53 -8.00
N SER A 45 -19.29 11.57 -8.99
CA SER A 45 -19.63 12.01 -10.33
C SER A 45 -20.63 11.09 -11.04
N ALA A 46 -20.70 9.82 -10.64
CA ALA A 46 -21.55 8.83 -11.29
C ALA A 46 -22.97 8.81 -10.74
N ILE A 47 -23.19 9.22 -9.49
CA ILE A 47 -24.47 9.05 -8.78
C ILE A 47 -24.87 10.23 -7.90
N SER A 48 -24.16 11.35 -7.97
CA SER A 48 -24.38 12.49 -7.09
C SER A 48 -25.79 13.10 -7.21
N GLU A 49 -26.41 13.00 -8.36
CA GLU A 49 -27.78 13.53 -8.58
C GLU A 49 -28.84 12.63 -7.96
N MET A 50 -28.57 11.33 -7.87
CA MET A 50 -29.53 10.34 -7.38
C MET A 50 -29.34 9.98 -5.92
N GLN A 51 -28.13 10.13 -5.38
CA GLN A 51 -27.79 9.83 -4.00
C GLN A 51 -26.89 10.94 -3.47
N PRO A 52 -27.44 11.98 -2.86
CA PRO A 52 -26.65 13.10 -2.33
C PRO A 52 -25.75 12.68 -1.15
N VAL A 53 -26.07 11.56 -0.48
CA VAL A 53 -25.25 11.02 0.61
C VAL A 53 -24.80 9.61 0.23
N PRO A 54 -23.47 9.33 0.27
CA PRO A 54 -22.99 8.00 -0.05
C PRO A 54 -23.56 6.96 0.92
N PRO A 55 -23.92 5.76 0.44
CA PRO A 55 -24.39 4.71 1.34
C PRO A 55 -23.29 4.28 2.31
N GLN A 56 -23.64 4.14 3.57
CA GLN A 56 -22.70 3.64 4.57
C GLN A 56 -22.14 2.27 4.17
N GLU A 57 -22.94 1.48 3.52
CA GLU A 57 -22.54 0.16 3.00
C GLU A 57 -21.33 0.20 2.07
N PHE A 58 -21.21 1.27 1.27
CA PHE A 58 -20.04 1.45 0.40
C PHE A 58 -18.77 1.62 1.24
N PHE A 59 -18.79 2.51 2.22
CA PHE A 59 -17.63 2.76 3.08
C PHE A 59 -17.27 1.54 3.90
N ASP A 60 -18.26 0.83 4.43
CA ASP A 60 -18.03 -0.40 5.20
C ASP A 60 -17.40 -1.49 4.32
N ALA A 61 -17.86 -1.62 3.07
CA ALA A 61 -17.30 -2.59 2.13
C ALA A 61 -15.85 -2.26 1.77
N GLN A 62 -15.56 -0.98 1.51
CA GLN A 62 -14.20 -0.53 1.20
C GLN A 62 -13.26 -0.79 2.38
N GLU A 63 -13.71 -0.50 3.60
CA GLU A 63 -12.90 -0.75 4.80
C GLU A 63 -12.65 -2.23 5.02
N ARG A 64 -13.66 -3.08 4.84
CA ARG A 64 -13.48 -4.54 4.98
C ARG A 64 -12.44 -5.08 4.00
N VAL A 65 -12.50 -4.64 2.74
CA VAL A 65 -11.56 -5.07 1.70
C VAL A 65 -10.15 -4.58 2.03
N ALA A 66 -10.00 -3.30 2.37
CA ALA A 66 -8.70 -2.72 2.68
C ALA A 66 -8.10 -3.36 3.94
N SER A 67 -8.90 -3.55 4.99
CA SER A 67 -8.44 -4.19 6.22
C SER A 67 -8.00 -5.64 5.99
N ALA A 68 -8.72 -6.37 5.15
CA ALA A 68 -8.34 -7.75 4.81
C ALA A 68 -6.99 -7.80 4.07
N ARG A 69 -6.75 -6.84 3.17
CA ARG A 69 -5.47 -6.73 2.46
C ARG A 69 -4.31 -6.47 3.41
N VAL A 70 -4.52 -5.56 4.34
CA VAL A 70 -3.51 -5.23 5.37
C VAL A 70 -3.27 -6.42 6.28
N THR A 71 -4.33 -7.06 6.76
CA THR A 71 -4.25 -8.21 7.68
C THR A 71 -3.46 -9.36 7.06
N ALA A 72 -3.65 -9.62 5.77
CA ALA A 72 -2.90 -10.68 5.08
C ALA A 72 -1.38 -10.46 5.19
N VAL A 73 -0.94 -9.20 5.10
CA VAL A 73 0.50 -8.88 5.20
C VAL A 73 0.96 -8.86 6.65
N THR A 74 0.20 -8.28 7.56
CA THR A 74 0.58 -8.24 8.98
C THR A 74 0.60 -9.64 9.60
N ASP A 75 -0.29 -10.53 9.16
CA ASP A 75 -0.25 -11.94 9.60
C ASP A 75 1.00 -12.64 9.08
N ALA A 76 1.37 -12.42 7.81
CA ALA A 76 2.61 -12.97 7.27
C ALA A 76 3.84 -12.43 8.02
N ALA A 77 3.82 -11.15 8.38
CA ALA A 77 4.89 -10.53 9.16
C ALA A 77 5.00 -11.17 10.55
N SER A 78 3.89 -11.36 11.23
CA SER A 78 3.85 -12.00 12.54
C SER A 78 4.42 -13.42 12.47
N ALA A 79 4.01 -14.21 11.48
CA ALA A 79 4.52 -15.56 11.27
C ALA A 79 6.02 -15.58 10.99
N ALA A 80 6.56 -14.52 10.40
CA ALA A 80 7.98 -14.38 10.12
C ALA A 80 8.79 -13.73 11.27
N GLY A 81 8.14 -13.36 12.37
CA GLY A 81 8.81 -12.69 13.49
C GLY A 81 9.12 -11.21 13.23
N VAL A 82 8.40 -10.58 12.32
CA VAL A 82 8.56 -9.16 11.98
C VAL A 82 7.45 -8.34 12.66
N ARG A 83 7.84 -7.26 13.33
CA ARG A 83 6.85 -6.33 13.88
C ARG A 83 6.21 -5.57 12.73
N ALA A 84 4.88 -5.52 12.71
CA ALA A 84 4.14 -4.84 11.67
C ALA A 84 2.94 -4.12 12.25
N VAL A 85 2.64 -2.95 11.69
CA VAL A 85 1.41 -2.20 11.97
C VAL A 85 0.71 -1.95 10.63
N GLY A 86 -0.61 -2.01 10.65
CA GLY A 86 -1.42 -1.83 9.45
C GLY A 86 -2.26 -0.58 9.52
N HIS A 87 -2.40 0.08 8.37
CA HIS A 87 -3.23 1.27 8.23
C HIS A 87 -4.02 1.21 6.93
N THR A 88 -5.19 1.81 6.96
CA THR A 88 -5.99 2.06 5.76
C THR A 88 -6.23 3.55 5.64
N VAL A 89 -6.15 4.07 4.42
CA VAL A 89 -6.46 5.49 4.16
C VAL A 89 -7.33 5.57 2.91
N GLU A 90 -8.16 6.60 2.83
CA GLU A 90 -8.94 6.90 1.63
C GLU A 90 -8.23 7.98 0.84
N ALA A 91 -8.03 7.76 -0.46
CA ALA A 91 -7.39 8.76 -1.31
C ALA A 91 -7.73 8.53 -2.77
N LEU A 92 -7.85 9.63 -3.51
CA LEU A 92 -8.05 9.60 -4.96
C LEU A 92 -6.79 9.14 -5.69
N HIS A 93 -5.62 9.56 -5.20
CA HIS A 93 -4.32 9.23 -5.80
C HIS A 93 -3.48 8.41 -4.83
N PRO A 94 -3.38 7.09 -5.05
CA PRO A 94 -2.62 6.22 -4.14
C PRO A 94 -1.18 6.66 -3.90
N TRP A 95 -0.47 7.14 -4.93
CA TRP A 95 0.92 7.57 -4.78
C TRP A 95 1.08 8.73 -3.77
N GLU A 96 0.12 9.66 -3.75
CA GLU A 96 0.15 10.76 -2.79
C GLU A 96 -0.07 10.24 -1.36
N ALA A 97 -1.04 9.34 -1.20
CA ALA A 97 -1.31 8.72 0.09
C ALA A 97 -0.10 7.94 0.61
N ILE A 98 0.60 7.23 -0.28
CA ILE A 98 1.81 6.49 0.07
C ILE A 98 2.88 7.43 0.60
N LEU A 99 3.16 8.52 -0.11
CA LEU A 99 4.19 9.47 0.30
C LEU A 99 3.81 10.23 1.57
N ASP A 100 2.55 10.63 1.70
CA ASP A 100 2.05 11.28 2.93
C ASP A 100 2.15 10.34 4.13
N HIS A 101 1.78 9.09 3.96
CA HIS A 101 1.84 8.11 5.04
C HIS A 101 3.30 7.83 5.46
N ALA A 102 4.20 7.72 4.50
CA ALA A 102 5.62 7.54 4.78
C ALA A 102 6.15 8.70 5.64
N ARG A 103 5.75 9.92 5.32
CA ARG A 103 6.16 11.11 6.06
C ARG A 103 5.56 11.14 7.46
N THR A 104 4.26 10.92 7.59
CA THR A 104 3.56 11.01 8.89
C THR A 104 3.95 9.90 9.85
N GLN A 105 4.36 8.75 9.33
CA GLN A 105 4.77 7.60 10.14
C GLN A 105 6.30 7.49 10.27
N ASP A 106 7.03 8.50 9.83
CA ASP A 106 8.48 8.53 9.90
C ASP A 106 9.14 7.30 9.28
N CYS A 107 8.63 6.83 8.15
CA CYS A 107 9.24 5.75 7.41
C CYS A 107 10.51 6.23 6.69
N ASP A 108 11.50 5.37 6.59
CA ASP A 108 12.79 5.69 5.98
C ASP A 108 13.12 4.85 4.75
N LEU A 109 12.24 3.94 4.38
CA LEU A 109 12.32 3.15 3.15
C LEU A 109 10.91 2.79 2.69
N ILE A 110 10.68 2.83 1.39
CA ILE A 110 9.45 2.31 0.78
C ILE A 110 9.83 1.05 0.00
N VAL A 111 9.16 -0.06 0.25
CA VAL A 111 9.27 -1.29 -0.54
C VAL A 111 7.93 -1.52 -1.21
N MET A 112 7.91 -1.58 -2.54
CA MET A 112 6.67 -1.75 -3.28
C MET A 112 6.85 -2.60 -4.53
N ALA A 113 5.77 -3.19 -5.00
CA ALA A 113 5.78 -3.97 -6.22
C ALA A 113 5.96 -3.06 -7.45
N SER A 114 6.50 -3.62 -8.52
CA SER A 114 6.75 -2.88 -9.77
C SER A 114 5.45 -2.37 -10.42
N HIS A 115 4.33 -3.03 -10.16
CA HIS A 115 3.00 -2.58 -10.57
C HIS A 115 1.97 -3.26 -9.69
N GLY A 116 0.76 -2.71 -9.69
CA GLY A 116 -0.32 -3.22 -8.87
C GLY A 116 -1.38 -3.92 -9.70
N ARG A 117 -2.59 -3.94 -9.17
CA ARG A 117 -3.76 -4.59 -9.74
C ARG A 117 -4.07 -4.18 -11.18
N ARG A 118 -3.77 -2.92 -11.53
CA ARG A 118 -4.04 -2.38 -12.86
C ARG A 118 -2.82 -2.41 -13.77
N GLY A 119 -1.78 -3.13 -13.38
CA GLY A 119 -0.56 -3.25 -14.17
C GLY A 119 -0.83 -4.00 -15.47
N MET A 120 -0.39 -3.43 -16.58
CA MET A 120 -0.69 -3.95 -17.91
C MET A 120 0.45 -4.72 -18.56
N SER A 121 1.69 -4.54 -18.09
CA SER A 121 2.84 -5.18 -18.70
C SER A 121 3.93 -5.43 -17.67
N ALA A 122 4.49 -6.63 -17.67
CA ALA A 122 5.62 -6.98 -16.81
C ALA A 122 6.90 -6.22 -17.16
N LEU A 123 6.97 -5.61 -18.34
CA LEU A 123 8.15 -4.87 -18.79
C LEU A 123 8.16 -3.41 -18.35
N LEU A 124 7.00 -2.85 -18.03
CA LEU A 124 6.85 -1.45 -17.66
C LEU A 124 6.51 -1.32 -16.18
N LEU A 125 6.95 -0.25 -15.56
CA LEU A 125 6.55 0.07 -14.20
C LEU A 125 5.11 0.56 -14.21
N GLY A 126 4.35 0.20 -13.18
CA GLY A 126 3.00 0.71 -12.99
C GLY A 126 3.00 2.21 -12.77
N SER A 127 1.88 2.86 -13.10
CA SER A 127 1.76 4.31 -13.01
C SER A 127 1.96 4.84 -11.59
N GLU A 128 1.42 4.15 -10.58
CA GLU A 128 1.60 4.56 -9.19
C GLU A 128 3.04 4.41 -8.74
N THR A 129 3.70 3.32 -9.13
CA THR A 129 5.12 3.09 -8.83
C THR A 129 5.99 4.19 -9.44
N GLN A 130 5.72 4.56 -10.70
CA GLN A 130 6.45 5.63 -11.36
C GLN A 130 6.29 6.95 -10.63
N LYS A 131 5.10 7.28 -10.18
CA LYS A 131 4.82 8.53 -9.45
C LYS A 131 5.49 8.54 -8.08
N VAL A 132 5.48 7.42 -7.37
CA VAL A 132 6.21 7.31 -6.10
C VAL A 132 7.70 7.54 -6.33
N LEU A 133 8.30 6.89 -7.33
CA LEU A 133 9.71 7.08 -7.65
C LEU A 133 10.03 8.53 -8.01
N THR A 134 9.16 9.17 -8.78
CA THR A 134 9.37 10.55 -9.22
C THR A 134 9.33 11.55 -8.07
N HIS A 135 8.43 11.35 -7.13
CA HIS A 135 8.14 12.33 -6.09
C HIS A 135 8.69 11.99 -4.70
N SER A 136 9.20 10.78 -4.51
CA SER A 136 9.72 10.37 -3.21
C SER A 136 11.03 11.07 -2.85
N THR A 137 11.13 11.48 -1.59
CA THR A 137 12.40 11.92 -1.01
C THR A 137 13.10 10.80 -0.26
N LEU A 138 12.43 9.63 -0.16
CA LEU A 138 12.96 8.44 0.50
C LEU A 138 13.48 7.44 -0.53
N PRO A 139 14.43 6.58 -0.15
CA PRO A 139 14.76 5.41 -0.96
C PRO A 139 13.53 4.55 -1.22
N VAL A 140 13.43 4.04 -2.44
CA VAL A 140 12.33 3.16 -2.85
C VAL A 140 12.93 1.89 -3.44
N LEU A 141 12.61 0.76 -2.84
CA LEU A 141 12.98 -0.55 -3.37
C LEU A 141 11.79 -1.09 -4.16
N VAL A 142 11.95 -1.18 -5.47
CA VAL A 142 10.91 -1.71 -6.35
C VAL A 142 11.16 -3.19 -6.58
N VAL A 143 10.19 -4.02 -6.22
CA VAL A 143 10.26 -5.46 -6.41
C VAL A 143 9.63 -5.81 -7.74
N ARG A 144 10.44 -6.28 -8.68
CA ARG A 144 9.95 -6.72 -9.98
C ARG A 144 9.44 -8.15 -9.90
N VAL A 145 8.41 -8.41 -10.64
CA VAL A 145 7.73 -9.71 -10.61
C VAL A 145 7.58 -10.29 -12.00
#